data_ec3596c9442cf08a76516649586033ed
#
_entry.id   ec3596c9442cf08a76516649586033ed
#
_cell.length_a   1.000
_cell.length_b   1.000
_cell.length_c   1.000
_cell.angle_alpha   90.00
_cell.angle_beta   90.00
_cell.angle_gamma   90.00
#
_symmetry.space_group_name_H-M   'P 1'
#
loop_
_entity.id
_entity.type
_entity.pdbx_description
1 polymer ?
#
loop_
_entity_poly.entity_id
_entity_poly.type
_entity_poly.pdbx_seq_one_letter_code
_entity_poly.pdbx_strand_id
1 'polypeptide(L)'
;MFKKISYAVGLIFFVIFAFLILKSANLNNFIDTIENRTFDLRQSILINEGSKKANKDIVIVAIDDATYEYILDSYGEWPLPRDTYAKIINYLEKQSPRAIAFDLMFVKSLKSKNQADEALVQTFKKYSNLYTSMNFDNQSEDLRIPPELPEKLTINVQNNSDIDFNQLTYTNCRTILEGILNATSNIGIINVSRSDDGVLRKMPLVVKYKNDFYPQLALKVGLNYLGEKQTSYEIDKNSEFKLGDRKIFLDKDGSAILNWYGPAGTYTYIPMYQLIKAVNGEKTELDYDF
;
A
#
# COMPACT_ATOMS: atom_id res chain seq x y z
N MET A 1 32.77 56.88 -3.98
CA MET A 1 31.72 56.65 -2.96
C MET A 1 30.42 56.15 -3.62
N PHE A 2 29.86 56.84 -4.60
CA PHE A 2 28.61 56.47 -5.29
C PHE A 2 28.58 55.04 -5.88
N LYS A 3 29.64 54.56 -6.55
CA LYS A 3 29.70 53.21 -7.12
C LYS A 3 29.55 52.09 -6.06
N LYS A 4 30.16 52.27 -4.86
CA LYS A 4 30.05 51.29 -3.78
C LYS A 4 28.64 51.23 -3.20
N ILE A 5 27.97 52.39 -3.12
CA ILE A 5 26.57 52.46 -2.66
C ILE A 5 25.63 51.78 -3.66
N SER A 6 25.85 51.99 -4.97
CA SER A 6 25.08 51.34 -6.04
C SER A 6 25.19 49.82 -6.00
N TYR A 7 26.39 49.25 -5.76
CA TYR A 7 26.58 47.81 -5.61
C TYR A 7 25.91 47.24 -4.36
N ALA A 8 25.98 47.98 -3.23
CA ALA A 8 25.33 47.56 -2.00
C ALA A 8 23.80 47.53 -2.14
N VAL A 9 23.23 48.58 -2.78
CA VAL A 9 21.79 48.63 -3.07
C VAL A 9 21.37 47.51 -4.02
N GLY A 10 22.16 47.26 -5.09
CA GLY A 10 21.89 46.14 -6.01
C GLY A 10 21.94 44.79 -5.34
N LEU A 11 22.88 44.55 -4.42
CA LEU A 11 22.99 43.32 -3.65
C LEU A 11 21.78 43.13 -2.71
N ILE A 12 21.34 44.22 -2.06
CA ILE A 12 20.16 44.17 -1.18
C ILE A 12 18.91 43.82 -2.00
N PHE A 13 18.71 44.47 -3.15
CA PHE A 13 17.59 44.13 -4.04
C PHE A 13 17.66 42.69 -4.53
N PHE A 14 18.82 42.18 -4.89
CA PHE A 14 19.01 40.80 -5.30
C PHE A 14 18.66 39.82 -4.17
N VAL A 15 19.10 40.10 -2.94
CA VAL A 15 18.81 39.27 -1.76
C VAL A 15 17.31 39.29 -1.44
N ILE A 16 16.66 40.46 -1.47
CA ILE A 16 15.21 40.58 -1.26
C ILE A 16 14.43 39.85 -2.35
N PHE A 17 14.81 40.00 -3.60
CA PHE A 17 14.19 39.36 -4.74
C PHE A 17 14.37 37.82 -4.68
N ALA A 18 15.58 37.35 -4.38
CA ALA A 18 15.85 35.94 -4.15
C ALA A 18 15.01 35.38 -2.99
N PHE A 19 14.90 36.14 -1.88
CA PHE A 19 14.07 35.73 -0.73
C PHE A 19 12.57 35.68 -1.06
N LEU A 20 12.04 36.64 -1.84
CA LEU A 20 10.65 36.63 -2.29
C LEU A 20 10.36 35.47 -3.25
N ILE A 21 11.31 35.18 -4.14
CA ILE A 21 11.20 34.00 -5.03
C ILE A 21 11.23 32.72 -4.21
N LEU A 22 12.15 32.59 -3.26
CA LEU A 22 12.26 31.40 -2.39
C LEU A 22 11.00 31.15 -1.53
N LYS A 23 10.25 32.23 -1.21
CA LYS A 23 8.95 32.11 -0.52
C LYS A 23 7.76 31.93 -1.45
N SER A 24 7.91 32.04 -2.77
CA SER A 24 6.79 31.83 -3.68
C SER A 24 6.43 30.35 -3.77
N ALA A 25 5.14 30.02 -3.68
CA ALA A 25 4.64 28.65 -3.84
C ALA A 25 5.09 28.01 -5.17
N ASN A 26 5.23 28.83 -6.22
CA ASN A 26 5.70 28.39 -7.54
C ASN A 26 7.15 27.90 -7.53
N LEU A 27 8.03 28.51 -6.70
CA LEU A 27 9.42 28.06 -6.61
C LEU A 27 9.53 26.77 -5.81
N ASN A 28 8.75 26.59 -4.75
CA ASN A 28 8.70 25.34 -3.99
C ASN A 28 8.26 24.20 -4.92
N ASN A 29 7.19 24.37 -5.68
CA ASN A 29 6.73 23.37 -6.66
C ASN A 29 7.80 23.07 -7.72
N PHE A 30 8.58 24.08 -8.16
CA PHE A 30 9.68 23.87 -9.11
C PHE A 30 10.84 23.09 -8.48
N ILE A 31 11.21 23.41 -7.25
CA ILE A 31 12.25 22.69 -6.50
C ILE A 31 11.81 21.25 -6.28
N ASP A 32 10.58 21.02 -5.82
CA ASP A 32 10.01 19.70 -5.62
C ASP A 32 10.00 18.89 -6.93
N THR A 33 9.71 19.52 -8.05
CA THR A 33 9.76 18.88 -9.38
C THR A 33 11.19 18.44 -9.74
N ILE A 34 12.20 19.28 -9.49
CA ILE A 34 13.60 18.91 -9.75
C ILE A 34 14.04 17.81 -8.80
N GLU A 35 13.69 17.90 -7.53
CA GLU A 35 14.02 16.89 -6.52
C GLU A 35 13.40 15.53 -6.89
N ASN A 36 12.14 15.52 -7.26
CA ASN A 36 11.44 14.31 -7.71
C ASN A 36 12.12 13.69 -8.95
N ARG A 37 12.46 14.47 -9.96
CA ARG A 37 13.15 13.98 -11.16
C ARG A 37 14.55 13.45 -10.84
N THR A 38 15.29 14.13 -9.98
CA THR A 38 16.62 13.66 -9.56
C THR A 38 16.54 12.40 -8.69
N PHE A 39 15.49 12.26 -7.88
CA PHE A 39 15.20 11.05 -7.15
C PHE A 39 14.94 9.88 -8.11
N ASP A 40 14.06 10.06 -9.09
CA ASP A 40 13.72 9.02 -10.08
C ASP A 40 14.95 8.59 -10.88
N LEU A 41 15.78 9.54 -11.29
CA LEU A 41 17.04 9.26 -11.99
C LEU A 41 17.99 8.43 -11.13
N ARG A 42 18.18 8.80 -9.86
CA ARG A 42 19.02 8.03 -8.93
C ARG A 42 18.48 6.62 -8.73
N GLN A 43 17.16 6.44 -8.57
CA GLN A 43 16.54 5.14 -8.48
C GLN A 43 16.78 4.30 -9.74
N SER A 44 16.62 4.90 -10.93
CA SER A 44 16.85 4.24 -12.22
C SER A 44 18.31 3.80 -12.38
N ILE A 45 19.28 4.62 -12.00
CA ILE A 45 20.70 4.26 -12.05
C ILE A 45 20.98 3.07 -11.14
N LEU A 46 20.53 3.08 -9.88
CA LEU A 46 20.72 2.00 -8.93
C LEU A 46 20.10 0.68 -9.39
N ILE A 47 18.96 0.74 -10.08
CA ILE A 47 18.31 -0.42 -10.68
C ILE A 47 19.15 -0.96 -11.84
N ASN A 48 19.59 -0.10 -12.77
CA ASN A 48 20.33 -0.47 -13.95
C ASN A 48 21.73 -1.03 -13.63
N GLU A 49 22.38 -0.55 -12.58
CA GLU A 49 23.64 -1.09 -12.09
C GLU A 49 23.52 -2.45 -11.41
N GLY A 50 22.29 -3.00 -11.28
CA GLY A 50 22.03 -4.28 -10.65
C GLY A 50 22.32 -4.32 -9.15
N SER A 51 22.47 -3.15 -8.52
CA SER A 51 22.67 -3.01 -7.07
C SER A 51 21.44 -3.42 -6.27
N LYS A 52 20.26 -3.47 -6.91
CA LYS A 52 19.00 -3.90 -6.33
C LYS A 52 18.55 -5.22 -6.96
N LYS A 53 18.32 -6.21 -6.13
CA LYS A 53 17.77 -7.50 -6.57
C LYS A 53 16.43 -7.72 -5.90
N ALA A 54 15.38 -7.98 -6.71
CA ALA A 54 14.08 -8.39 -6.18
C ALA A 54 14.21 -9.74 -5.46
N ASN A 55 13.45 -9.89 -4.38
CA ASN A 55 13.37 -11.17 -3.69
C ASN A 55 12.56 -12.14 -4.56
N LYS A 56 13.15 -13.30 -4.87
CA LYS A 56 12.52 -14.35 -5.68
C LYS A 56 11.38 -15.07 -4.96
N ASP A 57 11.32 -14.95 -3.62
CA ASP A 57 10.26 -15.53 -2.81
C ASP A 57 8.94 -14.74 -2.92
N ILE A 58 8.96 -13.60 -3.61
CA ILE A 58 7.77 -12.78 -3.86
C ILE A 58 7.24 -13.10 -5.25
N VAL A 59 6.03 -13.64 -5.30
CA VAL A 59 5.30 -13.93 -6.54
C VAL A 59 4.07 -13.03 -6.62
N ILE A 60 3.87 -12.39 -7.75
CA ILE A 60 2.71 -11.54 -8.03
C ILE A 60 1.72 -12.33 -8.87
N VAL A 61 0.56 -12.64 -8.27
CA VAL A 61 -0.59 -13.17 -9.02
C VAL A 61 -1.44 -11.98 -9.46
N ALA A 62 -1.50 -11.73 -10.75
CA ALA A 62 -2.13 -10.53 -11.27
C ALA A 62 -3.46 -10.80 -11.97
N ILE A 63 -4.39 -9.90 -11.73
CA ILE A 63 -5.63 -9.76 -12.51
C ILE A 63 -5.30 -8.77 -13.63
N ASP A 64 -4.80 -9.28 -14.73
CA ASP A 64 -4.47 -8.54 -15.95
C ASP A 64 -5.62 -8.62 -16.97
N ASP A 65 -5.43 -7.99 -18.13
CA ASP A 65 -6.45 -7.97 -19.19
C ASP A 65 -6.82 -9.39 -19.66
N ALA A 66 -5.84 -10.29 -19.81
CA ALA A 66 -6.08 -11.68 -20.18
C ALA A 66 -6.90 -12.43 -19.11
N THR A 67 -6.63 -12.15 -17.84
CA THR A 67 -7.43 -12.68 -16.73
C THR A 67 -8.85 -12.14 -16.75
N TYR A 68 -9.00 -10.84 -16.98
CA TYR A 68 -10.33 -10.21 -17.07
C TYR A 68 -11.16 -10.80 -18.21
N GLU A 69 -10.60 -10.94 -19.42
CA GLU A 69 -11.24 -11.58 -20.55
C GLU A 69 -11.64 -13.02 -20.25
N TYR A 70 -10.71 -13.82 -19.69
CA TYR A 70 -10.99 -15.20 -19.31
C TYR A 70 -12.14 -15.31 -18.29
N ILE A 71 -12.21 -14.39 -17.33
CA ILE A 71 -13.30 -14.38 -16.33
C ILE A 71 -14.64 -14.07 -17.00
N LEU A 72 -14.69 -13.09 -17.90
CA LEU A 72 -15.91 -12.77 -18.63
C LEU A 72 -16.39 -13.93 -19.51
N ASP A 73 -15.48 -14.59 -20.20
CA ASP A 73 -15.80 -15.73 -21.08
C ASP A 73 -16.27 -16.95 -20.27
N SER A 74 -15.63 -17.23 -19.13
CA SER A 74 -15.89 -18.43 -18.35
C SER A 74 -17.01 -18.29 -17.33
N TYR A 75 -17.20 -17.10 -16.76
CA TYR A 75 -18.18 -16.84 -15.69
C TYR A 75 -19.30 -15.87 -16.11
N GLY A 76 -19.14 -15.16 -17.22
CA GLY A 76 -20.13 -14.22 -17.76
C GLY A 76 -20.25 -12.91 -16.98
N GLU A 77 -19.48 -12.73 -15.90
CA GLU A 77 -19.56 -11.56 -15.03
C GLU A 77 -18.25 -11.22 -14.34
N TRP A 78 -18.08 -9.96 -14.02
CA TRP A 78 -17.07 -9.42 -13.12
C TRP A 78 -17.77 -8.79 -11.89
N PRO A 79 -17.26 -8.90 -10.67
CA PRO A 79 -16.03 -9.59 -10.25
C PRO A 79 -16.18 -11.12 -10.15
N LEU A 80 -15.03 -11.81 -10.17
CA LEU A 80 -14.91 -13.27 -10.01
C LEU A 80 -15.68 -13.75 -8.77
N PRO A 81 -16.44 -14.87 -8.86
CA PRO A 81 -17.11 -15.47 -7.72
C PRO A 81 -16.13 -15.80 -6.58
N ARG A 82 -16.52 -15.51 -5.35
CA ARG A 82 -15.61 -15.58 -4.19
C ARG A 82 -15.22 -16.98 -3.77
N ASP A 83 -16.03 -17.98 -4.08
CA ASP A 83 -15.68 -19.39 -3.90
C ASP A 83 -14.49 -19.79 -4.80
N THR A 84 -14.31 -19.14 -5.94
CA THR A 84 -13.13 -19.36 -6.79
C THR A 84 -11.86 -18.86 -6.10
N TYR A 85 -11.90 -17.71 -5.41
CA TYR A 85 -10.76 -17.28 -4.57
C TYR A 85 -10.47 -18.30 -3.46
N ALA A 86 -11.52 -18.86 -2.82
CA ALA A 86 -11.35 -19.90 -1.83
C ALA A 86 -10.67 -21.16 -2.40
N LYS A 87 -11.01 -21.57 -3.62
CA LYS A 87 -10.35 -22.69 -4.32
C LYS A 87 -8.89 -22.36 -4.63
N ILE A 88 -8.60 -21.16 -5.11
CA ILE A 88 -7.23 -20.70 -5.41
C ILE A 88 -6.39 -20.68 -4.13
N ILE A 89 -6.90 -20.14 -3.02
CA ILE A 89 -6.21 -20.15 -1.73
C ILE A 89 -5.88 -21.57 -1.32
N ASN A 90 -6.87 -22.49 -1.34
CA ASN A 90 -6.65 -23.89 -0.99
C ASN A 90 -5.64 -24.60 -1.93
N TYR A 91 -5.55 -24.19 -3.18
CA TYR A 91 -4.54 -24.69 -4.12
C TYR A 91 -3.14 -24.20 -3.75
N LEU A 92 -2.98 -22.89 -3.50
CA LEU A 92 -1.70 -22.27 -3.12
C LEU A 92 -1.21 -22.77 -1.76
N GLU A 93 -2.10 -23.01 -0.81
CA GLU A 93 -1.76 -23.51 0.53
C GLU A 93 -1.15 -24.93 0.54
N LYS A 94 -1.28 -25.69 -0.55
CA LYS A 94 -0.57 -26.97 -0.71
C LYS A 94 0.94 -26.78 -0.79
N GLN A 95 1.39 -25.58 -1.21
CA GLN A 95 2.80 -25.21 -1.29
C GLN A 95 3.31 -24.50 -0.02
N SER A 96 2.45 -24.37 0.99
CA SER A 96 2.79 -23.75 2.29
C SER A 96 3.37 -22.34 2.19
N PRO A 97 2.72 -21.41 1.48
CA PRO A 97 3.22 -20.03 1.36
C PRO A 97 3.26 -19.37 2.73
N ARG A 98 4.28 -18.56 2.98
CA ARG A 98 4.42 -17.84 4.25
C ARG A 98 3.33 -16.79 4.44
N ALA A 99 2.84 -16.18 3.35
CA ALA A 99 1.73 -15.26 3.34
C ALA A 99 1.05 -15.24 1.96
N ILE A 100 -0.27 -15.09 1.93
CA ILE A 100 -1.06 -14.75 0.74
C ILE A 100 -1.72 -13.41 1.03
N ALA A 101 -1.33 -12.37 0.31
CA ALA A 101 -1.85 -11.02 0.50
C ALA A 101 -2.69 -10.58 -0.69
N PHE A 102 -3.91 -10.14 -0.42
CA PHE A 102 -4.85 -9.65 -1.41
C PHE A 102 -4.86 -8.11 -1.39
N ASP A 103 -4.35 -7.50 -2.46
CA ASP A 103 -4.62 -6.08 -2.76
C ASP A 103 -6.00 -5.96 -3.43
N LEU A 104 -6.98 -6.57 -2.77
CA LEU A 104 -8.38 -6.64 -3.18
C LEU A 104 -9.28 -6.45 -1.96
N MET A 105 -10.31 -5.63 -2.11
CA MET A 105 -11.32 -5.46 -1.08
C MET A 105 -12.51 -6.39 -1.32
N PHE A 106 -12.71 -7.35 -0.45
CA PHE A 106 -13.90 -8.22 -0.47
C PHE A 106 -15.08 -7.51 0.21
N VAL A 107 -15.61 -6.49 -0.45
CA VAL A 107 -16.73 -5.70 0.06
C VAL A 107 -18.02 -6.52 0.10
N LYS A 108 -19.04 -6.06 0.86
CA LYS A 108 -20.33 -6.73 0.97
C LYS A 108 -20.93 -7.02 -0.41
N SER A 109 -21.31 -8.26 -0.65
CA SER A 109 -21.97 -8.64 -1.91
C SER A 109 -23.48 -8.55 -1.86
N LEU A 110 -24.10 -8.72 -3.03
CA LEU A 110 -25.56 -8.85 -3.13
C LEU A 110 -26.05 -10.12 -2.43
N LYS A 111 -27.26 -10.08 -1.87
CA LYS A 111 -27.85 -11.19 -1.11
C LYS A 111 -27.85 -12.55 -1.83
N SER A 112 -27.82 -12.56 -3.16
CA SER A 112 -27.81 -13.76 -4.01
C SER A 112 -26.50 -14.56 -4.00
N LYS A 113 -25.40 -14.02 -3.42
CA LYS A 113 -24.06 -14.65 -3.46
C LYS A 113 -23.56 -15.15 -2.10
N ASN A 114 -24.45 -15.35 -1.13
CA ASN A 114 -24.09 -15.72 0.26
C ASN A 114 -23.23 -16.98 0.38
N GLN A 115 -23.44 -18.02 -0.46
CA GLN A 115 -22.67 -19.27 -0.40
C GLN A 115 -21.21 -19.05 -0.83
N ALA A 116 -20.96 -18.26 -1.87
CA ALA A 116 -19.60 -17.94 -2.31
C ALA A 116 -18.86 -17.08 -1.28
N ASP A 117 -19.58 -16.14 -0.64
CA ASP A 117 -19.04 -15.33 0.45
C ASP A 117 -18.66 -16.21 1.65
N GLU A 118 -19.54 -17.13 2.03
CA GLU A 118 -19.28 -18.04 3.15
C GLU A 118 -18.08 -18.95 2.90
N ALA A 119 -17.93 -19.48 1.67
CA ALA A 119 -16.77 -20.29 1.30
C ALA A 119 -15.45 -19.52 1.50
N LEU A 120 -15.40 -18.23 1.10
CA LEU A 120 -14.24 -17.40 1.31
C LEU A 120 -14.01 -17.09 2.80
N VAL A 121 -15.07 -16.79 3.55
CA VAL A 121 -15.00 -16.53 5.01
C VAL A 121 -14.44 -17.76 5.75
N GLN A 122 -14.92 -18.96 5.43
CA GLN A 122 -14.39 -20.19 6.04
C GLN A 122 -12.91 -20.41 5.69
N THR A 123 -12.49 -20.02 4.50
CA THR A 123 -11.09 -20.10 4.10
C THR A 123 -10.23 -19.13 4.93
N PHE A 124 -10.69 -17.90 5.18
CA PHE A 124 -10.01 -16.96 6.08
C PHE A 124 -9.98 -17.43 7.54
N LYS A 125 -10.97 -18.17 7.99
CA LYS A 125 -10.94 -18.80 9.33
C LYS A 125 -9.95 -19.95 9.42
N LYS A 126 -9.75 -20.67 8.30
CA LYS A 126 -8.89 -21.85 8.25
C LYS A 126 -7.41 -21.51 8.23
N TYR A 127 -7.01 -20.46 7.51
CA TYR A 127 -5.62 -20.12 7.28
C TYR A 127 -5.25 -18.78 7.93
N SER A 128 -4.23 -18.80 8.79
CA SER A 128 -3.79 -17.62 9.55
C SER A 128 -2.83 -16.70 8.80
N ASN A 129 -2.33 -17.13 7.63
CA ASN A 129 -1.37 -16.42 6.78
C ASN A 129 -2.05 -15.67 5.61
N LEU A 130 -3.37 -15.53 5.64
CA LEU A 130 -4.12 -14.74 4.66
C LEU A 130 -4.24 -13.29 5.11
N TYR A 131 -3.96 -12.37 4.19
CA TYR A 131 -4.07 -10.93 4.37
C TYR A 131 -5.01 -10.35 3.35
N THR A 132 -5.79 -9.34 3.75
CA THR A 132 -6.67 -8.60 2.84
C THR A 132 -6.64 -7.11 3.15
N SER A 133 -7.24 -6.32 2.28
CA SER A 133 -7.14 -4.87 2.32
C SER A 133 -8.46 -4.19 2.65
N MET A 134 -8.34 -2.99 3.23
CA MET A 134 -9.40 -2.01 3.41
C MET A 134 -8.94 -0.64 2.88
N ASN A 135 -9.89 0.24 2.59
CA ASN A 135 -9.61 1.62 2.19
C ASN A 135 -10.38 2.59 3.08
N PHE A 136 -9.71 3.65 3.49
CA PHE A 136 -10.29 4.77 4.21
C PHE A 136 -10.51 5.95 3.28
N ASP A 137 -11.54 6.75 3.56
CA ASP A 137 -11.84 7.96 2.80
C ASP A 137 -12.40 9.07 3.70
N ASN A 138 -12.55 10.25 3.13
CA ASN A 138 -13.15 11.42 3.77
C ASN A 138 -14.43 11.85 3.07
N GLN A 139 -14.95 11.02 2.14
CA GLN A 139 -16.14 11.38 1.38
C GLN A 139 -17.40 11.16 2.24
N SER A 140 -18.13 12.24 2.45
CA SER A 140 -19.37 12.25 3.22
C SER A 140 -20.62 12.03 2.35
N GLU A 141 -20.48 11.58 1.11
CA GLU A 141 -21.63 11.42 0.18
C GLU A 141 -22.61 10.32 0.58
N ASP A 142 -22.20 9.45 1.48
CA ASP A 142 -23.08 8.46 2.08
C ASP A 142 -23.51 8.92 3.48
N LEU A 143 -24.81 9.07 3.69
CA LEU A 143 -25.44 9.30 5.01
C LEU A 143 -25.21 8.17 6.02
N ARG A 144 -24.24 7.28 5.76
CA ARG A 144 -23.90 6.16 6.62
C ARG A 144 -23.07 6.65 7.81
N ILE A 145 -23.47 6.18 8.98
CA ILE A 145 -22.64 6.33 10.18
C ILE A 145 -21.31 5.62 9.94
N PRO A 146 -20.16 6.30 10.11
CA PRO A 146 -18.86 5.67 9.95
C PRO A 146 -18.76 4.42 10.85
N PRO A 147 -18.40 3.25 10.31
CA PRO A 147 -18.44 2.00 11.05
C PRO A 147 -17.45 2.00 12.21
N GLU A 148 -17.80 1.29 13.27
CA GLU A 148 -16.83 0.90 14.30
C GLU A 148 -16.02 -0.29 13.80
N LEU A 149 -14.69 -0.18 13.89
CA LEU A 149 -13.79 -1.26 13.50
C LEU A 149 -13.27 -2.00 14.73
N PRO A 150 -13.05 -3.33 14.62
CA PRO A 150 -12.49 -4.10 15.73
C PRO A 150 -11.09 -3.61 16.13
N GLU A 151 -10.85 -3.45 17.44
CA GLU A 151 -9.55 -3.05 18.00
C GLU A 151 -8.37 -3.92 17.53
N LYS A 152 -8.61 -5.20 17.27
CA LYS A 152 -7.59 -6.13 16.77
C LYS A 152 -6.95 -5.72 15.43
N LEU A 153 -7.51 -4.74 14.72
CA LEU A 153 -6.99 -4.19 13.47
C LEU A 153 -6.05 -3.02 13.70
N THR A 154 -6.08 -2.42 14.87
CA THR A 154 -5.27 -1.24 15.21
C THR A 154 -3.86 -1.64 15.64
N ILE A 155 -2.97 -0.67 15.60
CA ILE A 155 -1.67 -0.71 16.27
C ILE A 155 -1.53 0.56 17.12
N ASN A 156 -0.84 0.44 18.24
CA ASN A 156 -0.53 1.59 19.06
C ASN A 156 0.74 2.26 18.52
N VAL A 157 0.67 3.55 18.20
CA VAL A 157 1.82 4.34 17.72
C VAL A 157 2.04 5.52 18.65
N GLN A 158 3.16 5.50 19.36
CA GLN A 158 3.63 6.63 20.12
C GLN A 158 4.44 7.55 19.20
N ASN A 159 3.86 8.69 18.83
CA ASN A 159 4.53 9.68 18.00
C ASN A 159 5.27 10.70 18.88
N ASN A 160 6.60 10.61 18.90
CA ASN A 160 7.50 11.53 19.59
C ASN A 160 8.18 12.52 18.63
N SER A 161 7.74 12.56 17.38
CA SER A 161 8.26 13.42 16.30
C SER A 161 7.33 14.61 16.03
N ASP A 162 7.75 15.48 15.11
CA ASP A 162 6.95 16.60 14.60
C ASP A 162 6.07 16.20 13.40
N ILE A 163 5.90 14.89 13.13
CA ILE A 163 5.05 14.41 12.03
C ILE A 163 3.59 14.75 12.31
N ASP A 164 2.97 15.41 11.35
CA ASP A 164 1.54 15.70 11.36
C ASP A 164 0.75 14.69 10.53
N PHE A 165 -0.05 13.87 11.21
CA PHE A 165 -0.91 12.87 10.58
C PHE A 165 -2.24 13.41 10.07
N ASN A 166 -2.49 14.73 10.08
CA ASN A 166 -3.78 15.29 9.64
C ASN A 166 -4.13 14.89 8.20
N GLN A 167 -3.17 14.86 7.30
CA GLN A 167 -3.39 14.44 5.91
C GLN A 167 -3.62 12.92 5.78
N LEU A 168 -3.20 12.13 6.76
CA LEU A 168 -3.40 10.68 6.85
C LEU A 168 -4.50 10.31 7.84
N THR A 169 -5.37 11.26 8.19
CA THR A 169 -6.51 11.06 9.08
C THR A 169 -7.79 11.02 8.27
N TYR A 170 -8.55 9.94 8.45
CA TYR A 170 -9.77 9.64 7.72
C TYR A 170 -10.98 9.59 8.67
N THR A 171 -12.13 9.94 8.14
CA THR A 171 -13.40 9.99 8.90
C THR A 171 -14.36 8.89 8.50
N ASN A 172 -14.11 8.22 7.38
CA ASN A 172 -14.94 7.14 6.85
C ASN A 172 -14.08 5.99 6.34
N CYS A 173 -14.68 4.82 6.18
CA CYS A 173 -14.02 3.66 5.60
C CYS A 173 -15.00 2.80 4.79
N ARG A 174 -14.46 2.18 3.75
CA ARG A 174 -15.15 1.15 3.01
C ARG A 174 -14.82 -0.21 3.61
N THR A 175 -15.79 -0.78 4.35
CA THR A 175 -15.62 -2.07 5.02
C THR A 175 -15.67 -3.24 4.05
N ILE A 176 -14.99 -4.33 4.43
CA ILE A 176 -15.06 -5.63 3.78
C ILE A 176 -16.19 -6.49 4.39
N LEU A 177 -16.35 -7.70 3.88
CA LEU A 177 -17.28 -8.68 4.44
C LEU A 177 -17.10 -8.84 5.94
N GLU A 178 -18.17 -8.68 6.70
CA GLU A 178 -18.17 -8.82 8.15
C GLU A 178 -17.60 -10.17 8.61
N GLY A 179 -17.92 -11.24 7.89
CA GLY A 179 -17.34 -12.56 8.16
C GLY A 179 -15.82 -12.59 8.11
N ILE A 180 -15.18 -11.92 7.12
CA ILE A 180 -13.73 -11.80 7.02
C ILE A 180 -13.21 -10.88 8.12
N LEU A 181 -13.88 -9.74 8.35
CA LEU A 181 -13.52 -8.80 9.40
C LEU A 181 -13.45 -9.48 10.78
N ASN A 182 -14.35 -10.41 11.02
CA ASN A 182 -14.39 -11.19 12.26
C ASN A 182 -13.39 -12.36 12.28
N ALA A 183 -13.08 -12.94 11.10
CA ALA A 183 -12.23 -14.12 10.99
C ALA A 183 -10.75 -13.84 11.22
N THR A 184 -10.24 -12.68 10.83
CA THR A 184 -8.80 -12.37 10.85
C THR A 184 -8.50 -10.99 11.42
N SER A 185 -7.29 -10.81 11.95
CA SER A 185 -6.69 -9.52 12.24
C SER A 185 -5.72 -9.05 11.14
N ASN A 186 -5.51 -9.88 10.11
CA ASN A 186 -4.57 -9.62 9.03
C ASN A 186 -5.21 -8.76 7.93
N ILE A 187 -5.72 -7.62 8.33
CA ILE A 187 -6.31 -6.62 7.44
C ILE A 187 -5.44 -5.37 7.51
N GLY A 188 -4.98 -4.93 6.36
CA GLY A 188 -4.21 -3.70 6.22
C GLY A 188 -4.91 -2.70 5.32
N ILE A 189 -4.49 -1.46 5.40
CA ILE A 189 -5.01 -0.40 4.53
C ILE A 189 -4.21 -0.32 3.23
N ILE A 190 -4.86 0.17 2.17
CA ILE A 190 -4.23 0.36 0.85
C ILE A 190 -4.25 1.81 0.39
N ASN A 191 -4.47 2.73 1.32
CA ASN A 191 -4.42 4.15 1.03
C ASN A 191 -3.01 4.56 0.58
N VAL A 192 -2.93 5.18 -0.58
CA VAL A 192 -1.72 5.76 -1.13
C VAL A 192 -2.02 7.13 -1.73
N SER A 193 -1.05 8.02 -1.67
CA SER A 193 -1.10 9.31 -2.35
C SER A 193 -0.02 9.35 -3.41
N ARG A 194 -0.40 9.71 -4.63
CA ARG A 194 0.55 9.95 -5.72
C ARG A 194 0.95 11.43 -5.71
N SER A 195 2.17 11.69 -6.14
CA SER A 195 2.61 13.07 -6.42
C SER A 195 1.78 13.66 -7.57
N ASP A 196 1.80 14.97 -7.75
CA ASP A 196 1.04 15.70 -8.78
C ASP A 196 1.34 15.21 -10.22
N ASP A 197 2.52 14.64 -10.45
CA ASP A 197 2.92 14.01 -11.71
C ASP A 197 2.40 12.55 -11.87
N GLY A 198 1.59 12.05 -10.93
CA GLY A 198 1.02 10.72 -10.94
C GLY A 198 1.96 9.60 -10.49
N VAL A 199 3.21 9.90 -10.14
CA VAL A 199 4.20 8.91 -9.71
C VAL A 199 4.06 8.62 -8.23
N LEU A 200 4.05 7.33 -7.86
CA LEU A 200 4.03 6.89 -6.47
C LEU A 200 5.48 6.75 -5.97
N ARG A 201 5.93 7.69 -5.13
CA ARG A 201 7.28 7.68 -4.55
C ARG A 201 7.30 7.38 -3.06
N LYS A 202 6.17 7.58 -2.40
CA LYS A 202 6.01 7.45 -0.96
C LYS A 202 4.74 6.68 -0.64
N MET A 203 4.73 6.04 0.52
CA MET A 203 3.56 5.33 1.02
C MET A 203 3.47 5.51 2.54
N PRO A 204 2.29 5.82 3.09
CA PRO A 204 2.13 5.85 4.53
C PRO A 204 2.34 4.46 5.11
N LEU A 205 3.05 4.35 6.23
CA LEU A 205 3.14 3.07 6.97
C LEU A 205 1.88 2.84 7.81
N VAL A 206 1.32 3.91 8.32
CA VAL A 206 0.11 3.90 9.14
C VAL A 206 -0.78 5.08 8.75
N VAL A 207 -2.08 4.91 8.92
CA VAL A 207 -3.04 6.02 8.80
C VAL A 207 -3.91 6.06 10.04
N LYS A 208 -4.56 7.20 10.29
CA LYS A 208 -5.54 7.36 11.35
C LYS A 208 -6.95 7.21 10.81
N TYR A 209 -7.77 6.47 11.54
CA TYR A 209 -9.21 6.50 11.41
C TYR A 209 -9.80 6.77 12.78
N LYS A 210 -10.54 7.87 12.88
CA LYS A 210 -10.94 8.43 14.18
C LYS A 210 -9.68 8.72 15.04
N ASN A 211 -9.50 8.03 16.15
CA ASN A 211 -8.36 8.22 17.05
C ASN A 211 -7.29 7.13 16.95
N ASP A 212 -7.53 6.08 16.16
CA ASP A 212 -6.71 4.89 16.13
C ASP A 212 -5.84 4.82 14.89
N PHE A 213 -4.68 4.19 15.02
CA PHE A 213 -3.76 3.92 13.91
C PHE A 213 -4.00 2.54 13.31
N TYR A 214 -4.03 2.49 11.99
CA TYR A 214 -4.20 1.27 11.20
C TYR A 214 -2.98 1.08 10.29
N PRO A 215 -2.36 -0.12 10.29
CA PRO A 215 -1.18 -0.38 9.49
C PRO A 215 -1.53 -0.53 8.01
N GLN A 216 -0.64 -0.06 7.16
CA GLN A 216 -0.67 -0.34 5.74
C GLN A 216 -0.50 -1.85 5.47
N LEU A 217 -1.13 -2.38 4.40
CA LEU A 217 -1.13 -3.81 4.10
C LEU A 217 0.29 -4.39 4.02
N ALA A 218 1.20 -3.71 3.32
CA ALA A 218 2.59 -4.15 3.21
C ALA A 218 3.31 -4.16 4.57
N LEU A 219 3.04 -3.17 5.44
CA LEU A 219 3.57 -3.17 6.81
C LEU A 219 3.03 -4.37 7.58
N LYS A 220 1.72 -4.63 7.51
CA LYS A 220 1.08 -5.75 8.21
C LYS A 220 1.67 -7.10 7.81
N VAL A 221 1.88 -7.33 6.51
CA VAL A 221 2.55 -8.52 5.99
C VAL A 221 4.01 -8.57 6.44
N GLY A 222 4.72 -7.45 6.35
CA GLY A 222 6.13 -7.33 6.74
C GLY A 222 6.37 -7.62 8.22
N LEU A 223 5.52 -7.11 9.11
CA LEU A 223 5.60 -7.38 10.55
C LEU A 223 5.50 -8.87 10.85
N ASN A 224 4.56 -9.57 10.23
CA ASN A 224 4.43 -11.01 10.37
C ASN A 224 5.64 -11.75 9.78
N TYR A 225 6.10 -11.33 8.60
CA TYR A 225 7.29 -11.92 7.97
C TYR A 225 8.54 -11.79 8.85
N LEU A 226 8.69 -10.70 9.57
CA LEU A 226 9.79 -10.46 10.49
C LEU A 226 9.61 -11.19 11.84
N GLY A 227 8.45 -11.78 12.08
CA GLY A 227 8.10 -12.40 13.36
C GLY A 227 7.84 -11.38 14.47
N GLU A 228 7.56 -10.13 14.10
CA GLU A 228 7.24 -9.07 15.05
C GLU A 228 5.87 -9.32 15.67
N LYS A 229 5.86 -9.49 16.98
CA LYS A 229 4.63 -9.70 17.77
C LYS A 229 4.18 -8.44 18.53
N GLN A 230 4.92 -7.34 18.37
CA GLN A 230 4.59 -6.10 19.03
C GLN A 230 3.31 -5.50 18.45
N THR A 231 2.50 -4.93 19.31
CA THR A 231 1.32 -4.15 18.94
C THR A 231 1.51 -2.66 19.19
N SER A 232 2.65 -2.28 19.77
CA SER A 232 3.00 -0.91 20.10
C SER A 232 4.33 -0.54 19.45
N TYR A 233 4.34 0.57 18.74
CA TYR A 233 5.46 1.09 17.96
C TYR A 233 5.77 2.53 18.37
N GLU A 234 6.98 2.96 18.12
CA GLU A 234 7.42 4.33 18.38
C GLU A 234 7.89 4.97 17.07
N ILE A 235 7.49 6.23 16.88
CA ILE A 235 8.14 7.13 15.95
C ILE A 235 8.96 8.09 16.82
N ASP A 236 10.27 8.03 16.69
CA ASP A 236 11.15 8.84 17.52
C ASP A 236 11.27 10.29 17.02
N LYS A 237 11.99 11.11 17.77
CA LYS A 237 12.21 12.54 17.44
C LYS A 237 12.94 12.78 16.10
N ASN A 238 13.54 11.74 15.52
CA ASN A 238 14.19 11.81 14.21
C ASN A 238 13.26 11.34 13.09
N SER A 239 11.97 11.16 13.37
CA SER A 239 10.97 10.63 12.43
C SER A 239 11.27 9.19 11.97
N GLU A 240 11.91 8.39 12.81
CA GLU A 240 12.20 6.98 12.56
C GLU A 240 11.11 6.10 13.19
N PHE A 241 10.38 5.35 12.36
CA PHE A 241 9.46 4.32 12.82
C PHE A 241 10.25 3.08 13.20
N LYS A 242 10.19 2.69 14.47
CA LYS A 242 10.99 1.60 15.04
C LYS A 242 10.30 0.25 14.89
N LEU A 243 11.02 -0.72 14.34
CA LEU A 243 10.61 -2.12 14.16
C LEU A 243 11.67 -3.04 14.73
N GLY A 244 11.61 -3.33 16.03
CA GLY A 244 12.71 -4.02 16.72
C GLY A 244 14.03 -3.30 16.50
N ASP A 245 15.03 -3.98 15.94
CA ASP A 245 16.34 -3.38 15.60
C ASP A 245 16.35 -2.60 14.30
N ARG A 246 15.23 -2.57 13.57
CA ARG A 246 15.11 -1.89 12.28
C ARG A 246 14.41 -0.56 12.45
N LYS A 247 14.70 0.35 11.51
CA LYS A 247 14.13 1.68 11.49
C LYS A 247 13.71 2.02 10.07
N ILE A 248 12.55 2.67 9.93
CA ILE A 248 12.06 3.21 8.68
C ILE A 248 11.92 4.71 8.85
N PHE A 249 12.66 5.48 8.06
CA PHE A 249 12.53 6.93 8.06
C PHE A 249 11.20 7.35 7.44
N LEU A 250 10.49 8.24 8.13
CA LEU A 250 9.25 8.85 7.65
C LEU A 250 9.51 10.32 7.29
N ASP A 251 8.91 10.75 6.22
CA ASP A 251 8.87 12.17 5.86
C ASP A 251 7.89 12.94 6.76
N LYS A 252 7.86 14.26 6.66
CA LYS A 252 7.00 15.15 7.45
C LYS A 252 5.51 14.84 7.34
N ASP A 253 5.11 14.21 6.24
CA ASP A 253 3.73 13.74 6.00
C ASP A 253 3.43 12.34 6.57
N GLY A 254 4.36 11.70 7.29
CA GLY A 254 4.19 10.36 7.85
C GLY A 254 4.37 9.23 6.86
N SER A 255 4.84 9.52 5.65
CA SER A 255 5.06 8.52 4.60
C SER A 255 6.51 8.07 4.52
N ALA A 256 6.71 6.78 4.23
CA ALA A 256 8.02 6.22 3.92
C ALA A 256 8.31 6.30 2.42
N ILE A 257 9.56 6.55 2.07
CA ILE A 257 10.03 6.54 0.69
C ILE A 257 10.07 5.12 0.17
N LEU A 258 9.48 4.88 -1.01
CA LEU A 258 9.49 3.58 -1.66
C LEU A 258 10.85 3.29 -2.31
N ASN A 259 11.36 2.10 -2.01
CA ASN A 259 12.57 1.60 -2.63
C ASN A 259 12.20 0.69 -3.81
N TRP A 260 12.07 1.25 -5.01
CA TRP A 260 11.75 0.50 -6.21
C TRP A 260 12.89 -0.43 -6.61
N TYR A 261 12.57 -1.66 -6.98
CA TYR A 261 13.53 -2.70 -7.35
C TYR A 261 13.69 -2.88 -8.85
N GLY A 262 12.75 -2.40 -9.66
CA GLY A 262 12.83 -2.47 -11.10
C GLY A 262 11.50 -2.21 -11.81
N PRO A 263 11.48 -2.32 -13.13
CA PRO A 263 10.28 -2.17 -13.95
C PRO A 263 9.33 -3.37 -13.80
N ALA A 264 8.22 -3.35 -14.54
CA ALA A 264 7.33 -4.50 -14.67
C ALA A 264 8.12 -5.75 -15.08
N GLY A 265 7.80 -6.90 -14.49
CA GLY A 265 8.52 -8.16 -14.73
C GLY A 265 9.74 -8.38 -13.82
N THR A 266 10.05 -7.46 -12.91
CA THR A 266 11.15 -7.63 -11.94
C THR A 266 10.87 -8.75 -10.94
N TYR A 267 9.63 -8.96 -10.58
CA TYR A 267 9.17 -10.08 -9.75
C TYR A 267 8.56 -11.17 -10.63
N THR A 268 8.51 -12.40 -10.12
CA THR A 268 7.78 -13.49 -10.76
C THR A 268 6.31 -13.08 -10.88
N TYR A 269 5.77 -13.18 -12.09
CA TYR A 269 4.43 -12.73 -12.43
C TYR A 269 3.61 -13.88 -12.99
N ILE A 270 2.46 -14.14 -12.41
CA ILE A 270 1.54 -15.19 -12.84
C ILE A 270 0.18 -14.55 -13.14
N PRO A 271 -0.32 -14.62 -14.37
CA PRO A 271 -1.70 -14.24 -14.65
C PRO A 271 -2.68 -15.10 -13.87
N MET A 272 -3.64 -14.48 -13.19
CA MET A 272 -4.56 -15.19 -12.29
C MET A 272 -5.41 -16.23 -13.01
N TYR A 273 -5.70 -16.04 -14.30
CA TYR A 273 -6.47 -17.03 -15.07
C TYR A 273 -5.80 -18.40 -15.12
N GLN A 274 -4.47 -18.48 -15.03
CA GLN A 274 -3.75 -19.74 -14.95
C GLN A 274 -4.09 -20.52 -13.67
N LEU A 275 -4.20 -19.81 -12.54
CA LEU A 275 -4.63 -20.43 -11.28
C LEU A 275 -6.11 -20.83 -11.34
N ILE A 276 -6.95 -20.01 -12.00
CA ILE A 276 -8.37 -20.35 -12.19
C ILE A 276 -8.50 -21.64 -13.02
N LYS A 277 -7.74 -21.77 -14.10
CA LYS A 277 -7.68 -23.00 -14.90
C LYS A 277 -7.24 -24.20 -14.06
N ALA A 278 -6.16 -24.03 -13.28
CA ALA A 278 -5.64 -25.11 -12.44
C ALA A 278 -6.68 -25.61 -11.43
N VAL A 279 -7.42 -24.71 -10.76
CA VAL A 279 -8.43 -25.11 -9.77
C VAL A 279 -9.72 -25.67 -10.41
N ASN A 280 -9.96 -25.38 -11.68
CA ASN A 280 -11.05 -25.94 -12.48
C ASN A 280 -10.67 -27.27 -13.16
N GLY A 281 -9.43 -27.74 -13.01
CA GLY A 281 -8.94 -28.97 -13.66
C GLY A 281 -8.67 -28.83 -15.16
N GLU A 282 -8.53 -27.60 -15.62
CA GLU A 282 -8.17 -27.28 -17.02
C GLU A 282 -6.65 -27.36 -17.22
N LYS A 283 -6.23 -27.53 -18.48
CA LYS A 283 -4.82 -27.46 -18.83
C LYS A 283 -4.27 -26.04 -18.59
N THR A 284 -3.19 -25.93 -17.84
CA THR A 284 -2.52 -24.68 -17.50
C THR A 284 -1.05 -24.74 -17.91
N GLU A 285 -0.45 -23.58 -18.13
CA GLU A 285 0.99 -23.43 -18.40
C GLU A 285 1.78 -23.18 -17.09
N LEU A 286 1.16 -23.42 -15.93
CA LEU A 286 1.85 -23.32 -14.65
C LEU A 286 2.87 -24.45 -14.52
N ASP A 287 4.10 -24.13 -14.90
CA ASP A 287 5.29 -24.97 -14.71
C ASP A 287 6.02 -24.60 -13.40
N TYR A 288 5.27 -24.10 -12.41
CA TYR A 288 5.83 -23.65 -11.16
C TYR A 288 5.53 -24.66 -10.05
N ASP A 289 6.57 -25.29 -9.54
CA ASP A 289 6.63 -25.70 -8.15
C ASP A 289 6.76 -24.42 -7.30
N PHE A 290 5.65 -23.99 -6.70
CA PHE A 290 5.63 -22.85 -5.80
C PHE A 290 6.37 -23.14 -4.50
#